data_56410b4cd8b88b96870911132783561d
#
_entry.id   56410b4cd8b88b96870911132783561d
#
_cell.length_a   1.000
_cell.length_b   1.000
_cell.length_c   1.000
_cell.angle_alpha   90.00
_cell.angle_beta   90.00
_cell.angle_gamma   90.00
#
_symmetry.space_group_name_H-M   'P 1'
#
loop_
_entity.id
_entity.type
_entity.pdbx_description
1 polymer ?
#
loop_
_entity_poly.entity_id
_entity_poly.type
_entity_poly.pdbx_seq_one_letter_code
_entity_poly.pdbx_strand_id
1 'polypeptide(L)'
;MSLITPARFLFNAGKTPKEWNAKILNDSHFKVVDYWADSTMVFPTVDIKGGVLVMYRDSKQDFGKIGTFTAYPELTSIANKVVSMSESGVFADLIYSPESYRLSDKLHTDYPWVVERLSKGHPYDITTNIFDKLPDIFRKERLTGEDEVRFYGRYKNERCYRWVKSDYIEHHPNLDKYKVIVPKSNGSGAIGEVLSTPLIGEPLIENL
;
A
#
# COMPACT_ATOMS: atom_id res chain seq x y z
N MET A 1 17.32 -2.27 -27.21
CA MET A 1 16.25 -1.27 -27.08
C MET A 1 16.44 -0.51 -25.79
N SER A 2 16.42 0.82 -25.81
CA SER A 2 16.48 1.64 -24.61
C SER A 2 15.14 2.35 -24.39
N LEU A 3 14.74 2.47 -23.13
CA LEU A 3 13.49 3.10 -22.72
C LEU A 3 13.76 4.03 -21.52
N ILE A 4 13.13 5.21 -21.55
CA ILE A 4 12.99 6.07 -20.39
C ILE A 4 11.54 5.93 -19.91
N THR A 5 11.34 5.61 -18.63
CA THR A 5 10.00 5.29 -18.11
C THR A 5 9.89 5.63 -16.62
N PRO A 6 8.66 5.88 -16.12
CA PRO A 6 8.41 5.98 -14.68
C PRO A 6 8.85 4.70 -13.94
N ALA A 7 9.55 4.86 -12.81
CA ALA A 7 10.21 3.77 -12.10
C ALA A 7 9.32 3.00 -11.11
N ARG A 8 8.02 3.33 -11.00
CA ARG A 8 7.10 2.76 -9.99
C ARG A 8 7.05 1.24 -9.99
N PHE A 9 7.16 0.61 -11.16
CA PHE A 9 7.09 -0.85 -11.26
C PHE A 9 8.29 -1.55 -10.59
N LEU A 10 9.45 -0.90 -10.50
CA LEU A 10 10.62 -1.44 -9.80
C LEU A 10 10.35 -1.68 -8.31
N PHE A 11 9.46 -0.87 -7.73
CA PHE A 11 9.09 -0.92 -6.31
C PHE A 11 7.75 -1.62 -6.07
N ASN A 12 7.20 -2.26 -7.11
CA ASN A 12 5.86 -2.87 -7.08
C ASN A 12 4.77 -1.89 -6.61
N ALA A 13 4.95 -0.60 -6.88
CA ALA A 13 4.10 0.50 -6.46
C ALA A 13 3.21 1.02 -7.58
N GLY A 14 2.11 1.68 -7.20
CA GLY A 14 1.15 2.26 -8.13
C GLY A 14 0.16 1.25 -8.70
N LYS A 15 -0.51 1.65 -9.80
CA LYS A 15 -1.55 0.84 -10.46
C LYS A 15 -1.00 -0.04 -11.60
N THR A 16 0.31 -0.25 -11.68
CA THR A 16 0.89 -1.16 -12.68
C THR A 16 0.47 -2.59 -12.36
N PRO A 17 -0.01 -3.38 -13.34
CA PRO A 17 -0.40 -4.76 -13.10
C PRO A 17 0.75 -5.57 -12.51
N LYS A 18 0.49 -6.28 -11.41
CA LYS A 18 1.53 -7.03 -10.68
C LYS A 18 2.17 -8.13 -11.51
N GLU A 19 1.40 -8.78 -12.37
CA GLU A 19 1.90 -9.80 -13.30
C GLU A 19 2.91 -9.21 -14.29
N TRP A 20 2.64 -8.01 -14.80
CA TRP A 20 3.57 -7.31 -15.69
C TRP A 20 4.84 -6.92 -14.93
N ASN A 21 4.73 -6.41 -13.70
CA ASN A 21 5.88 -6.12 -12.85
C ASN A 21 6.75 -7.36 -12.65
N ALA A 22 6.13 -8.47 -12.26
CA ALA A 22 6.83 -9.74 -12.04
C ALA A 22 7.53 -10.21 -13.31
N LYS A 23 6.87 -10.10 -14.48
CA LYS A 23 7.45 -10.47 -15.77
C LYS A 23 8.71 -9.65 -16.07
N ILE A 24 8.65 -8.33 -15.92
CA ILE A 24 9.80 -7.45 -16.25
C ILE A 24 10.94 -7.65 -15.23
N LEU A 25 10.62 -7.74 -13.93
CA LEU A 25 11.64 -7.91 -12.88
C LEU A 25 12.34 -9.28 -12.95
N ASN A 26 11.72 -10.27 -13.56
CA ASN A 26 12.29 -11.60 -13.76
C ASN A 26 12.89 -11.82 -15.16
N ASP A 27 12.72 -10.88 -16.11
CA ASP A 27 13.33 -11.00 -17.43
C ASP A 27 14.82 -10.63 -17.38
N SER A 28 15.69 -11.63 -17.55
CA SER A 28 17.15 -11.47 -17.49
C SER A 28 17.73 -10.67 -18.67
N HIS A 29 16.94 -10.38 -19.69
CA HIS A 29 17.34 -9.56 -20.83
C HIS A 29 17.15 -8.05 -20.60
N PHE A 30 16.60 -7.65 -19.45
CA PHE A 30 16.49 -6.26 -19.03
C PHE A 30 17.54 -5.90 -17.98
N LYS A 31 18.04 -4.67 -18.04
CA LYS A 31 18.79 -4.06 -16.94
C LYS A 31 18.37 -2.61 -16.74
N VAL A 32 18.43 -2.14 -15.52
CA VAL A 32 18.37 -0.72 -15.18
C VAL A 32 19.76 -0.14 -15.43
N VAL A 33 19.81 0.89 -16.29
CA VAL A 33 21.07 1.59 -16.63
C VAL A 33 21.29 2.73 -15.65
N ASP A 34 20.22 3.47 -15.37
CA ASP A 34 20.24 4.60 -14.47
C ASP A 34 18.88 4.83 -13.82
N TYR A 35 18.87 5.46 -12.63
CA TYR A 35 17.67 5.74 -11.87
C TYR A 35 17.78 7.08 -11.14
N TRP A 36 16.76 7.92 -11.28
CA TRP A 36 16.60 9.18 -10.56
C TRP A 36 15.33 9.15 -9.74
N ALA A 37 15.49 9.18 -8.41
CA ALA A 37 14.37 9.24 -7.48
C ALA A 37 13.59 10.56 -7.63
N ASP A 38 14.31 11.64 -7.86
CA ASP A 38 13.76 12.94 -8.20
C ASP A 38 13.71 13.11 -9.72
N SER A 39 12.53 13.02 -10.29
CA SER A 39 12.31 13.15 -11.73
C SER A 39 12.64 14.52 -12.28
N THR A 40 12.65 15.56 -11.44
CA THR A 40 12.97 16.95 -11.87
C THR A 40 14.43 17.09 -12.30
N MET A 41 15.30 16.20 -11.88
CA MET A 41 16.69 16.14 -12.37
C MET A 41 16.78 15.78 -13.85
N VAL A 42 15.78 15.08 -14.39
CA VAL A 42 15.70 14.67 -15.80
C VAL A 42 14.68 15.51 -16.57
N PHE A 43 13.53 15.79 -15.95
CA PHE A 43 12.42 16.55 -16.50
C PHE A 43 12.04 17.71 -15.55
N PRO A 44 12.67 18.88 -15.67
CA PRO A 44 12.56 19.96 -14.66
C PRO A 44 11.13 20.43 -14.34
N THR A 45 10.17 20.19 -15.23
CA THR A 45 8.79 20.66 -15.09
C THR A 45 7.80 19.55 -14.70
N VAL A 46 8.29 18.33 -14.49
CA VAL A 46 7.41 17.16 -14.28
C VAL A 46 7.80 16.39 -13.02
N ASP A 47 6.90 16.38 -12.04
CA ASP A 47 7.04 15.54 -10.86
C ASP A 47 6.42 14.15 -11.11
N ILE A 48 7.27 13.13 -11.27
CA ILE A 48 6.87 11.73 -11.45
C ILE A 48 7.14 10.97 -10.14
N LYS A 49 6.09 10.73 -9.38
CA LYS A 49 6.19 9.96 -8.13
C LYS A 49 6.82 8.58 -8.38
N GLY A 50 7.84 8.25 -7.59
CA GLY A 50 8.63 7.02 -7.73
C GLY A 50 9.84 7.16 -8.66
N GLY A 51 10.05 8.36 -9.22
CA GLY A 51 11.22 8.66 -10.05
C GLY A 51 11.13 8.16 -11.49
N VAL A 52 12.24 8.30 -12.18
CA VAL A 52 12.44 7.94 -13.60
C VAL A 52 13.65 7.04 -13.73
N LEU A 53 13.61 6.13 -14.68
CA LEU A 53 14.73 5.24 -14.97
C LEU A 53 15.03 5.16 -16.46
N VAL A 54 16.26 4.79 -16.79
CA VAL A 54 16.66 4.32 -18.10
C VAL A 54 16.82 2.81 -18.04
N MET A 55 16.07 2.11 -18.88
CA MET A 55 16.19 0.66 -19.07
C MET A 55 16.86 0.35 -20.40
N TYR A 56 17.60 -0.73 -20.41
CA TYR A 56 18.12 -1.34 -21.63
C TYR A 56 17.67 -2.79 -21.74
N ARG A 57 17.24 -3.20 -22.92
CA ARG A 57 16.90 -4.58 -23.24
C ARG A 57 17.68 -5.08 -24.43
N ASP A 58 18.31 -6.24 -24.29
CA ASP A 58 18.95 -6.98 -25.38
C ASP A 58 18.54 -8.45 -25.30
N SER A 59 17.81 -8.93 -26.30
CA SER A 59 17.35 -10.32 -26.38
C SER A 59 18.44 -11.35 -26.57
N LYS A 60 19.66 -10.89 -26.88
CA LYS A 60 20.83 -11.76 -27.09
C LYS A 60 21.76 -11.78 -25.87
N GLN A 61 21.54 -10.93 -24.89
CA GLN A 61 22.41 -10.79 -23.72
C GLN A 61 21.63 -11.08 -22.45
N ASP A 62 22.18 -11.93 -21.60
CA ASP A 62 21.69 -12.18 -20.25
C ASP A 62 22.41 -11.25 -19.27
N PHE A 63 21.66 -10.37 -18.60
CA PHE A 63 22.16 -9.44 -17.57
C PHE A 63 21.88 -9.94 -16.14
N GLY A 64 21.18 -11.07 -16.00
CA GLY A 64 20.57 -11.51 -14.76
C GLY A 64 19.24 -10.80 -14.47
N LYS A 65 18.47 -11.39 -13.59
CA LYS A 65 17.17 -10.82 -13.17
C LYS A 65 17.38 -9.55 -12.36
N ILE A 66 16.51 -8.54 -12.58
CA ILE A 66 16.46 -7.34 -11.73
C ILE A 66 16.05 -7.75 -10.30
N GLY A 67 15.03 -8.62 -10.18
CA GLY A 67 14.54 -9.11 -8.89
C GLY A 67 14.03 -7.99 -7.98
N THR A 68 14.60 -7.87 -6.79
CA THR A 68 14.33 -6.76 -5.87
C THR A 68 15.24 -5.59 -6.20
N PHE A 69 14.65 -4.51 -6.73
CA PHE A 69 15.41 -3.30 -7.02
C PHE A 69 15.61 -2.44 -5.77
N THR A 70 16.80 -1.93 -5.58
CA THR A 70 17.13 -0.90 -4.59
C THR A 70 17.80 0.28 -5.29
N ALA A 71 17.48 1.50 -4.82
CA ALA A 71 18.11 2.72 -5.33
C ALA A 71 19.60 2.84 -4.92
N TYR A 72 20.02 2.01 -3.97
CA TYR A 72 21.37 2.01 -3.41
C TYR A 72 22.00 0.65 -3.71
N PRO A 73 23.03 0.59 -4.57
CA PRO A 73 23.67 -0.67 -4.99
C PRO A 73 24.16 -1.53 -3.81
N GLU A 74 24.66 -0.89 -2.75
CA GLU A 74 25.13 -1.55 -1.53
C GLU A 74 24.03 -2.33 -0.80
N LEU A 75 22.77 -1.92 -0.93
CA LEU A 75 21.63 -2.62 -0.32
C LEU A 75 21.22 -3.86 -1.12
N THR A 76 21.62 -3.97 -2.39
CA THR A 76 21.26 -5.12 -3.23
C THR A 76 21.82 -6.41 -2.67
N SER A 77 23.09 -6.41 -2.25
CA SER A 77 23.74 -7.59 -1.66
C SER A 77 23.10 -7.99 -0.34
N ILE A 78 22.71 -7.00 0.48
CA ILE A 78 22.01 -7.22 1.76
C ILE A 78 20.63 -7.81 1.51
N ALA A 79 19.84 -7.22 0.60
CA ALA A 79 18.52 -7.71 0.25
C ALA A 79 18.55 -9.16 -0.26
N ASN A 80 19.48 -9.46 -1.19
CA ASN A 80 19.64 -10.82 -1.72
C ASN A 80 20.03 -11.83 -0.63
N LYS A 81 20.90 -11.44 0.30
CA LYS A 81 21.29 -12.29 1.42
C LYS A 81 20.11 -12.57 2.36
N VAL A 82 19.33 -11.54 2.70
CA VAL A 82 18.13 -11.69 3.55
C VAL A 82 17.10 -12.59 2.89
N VAL A 83 16.82 -12.41 1.61
CA VAL A 83 15.87 -13.25 0.86
C VAL A 83 16.34 -14.71 0.85
N SER A 84 17.63 -14.96 0.65
CA SER A 84 18.17 -16.32 0.64
C SER A 84 18.15 -17.02 2.01
N MET A 85 18.11 -16.25 3.10
CA MET A 85 18.05 -16.77 4.48
C MET A 85 16.62 -16.93 5.01
N SER A 86 15.63 -16.39 4.32
CA SER A 86 14.23 -16.41 4.76
C SER A 86 13.55 -17.71 4.34
N GLU A 87 13.34 -18.62 5.28
CA GLU A 87 12.56 -19.85 5.08
C GLU A 87 11.05 -19.57 5.04
N SER A 88 10.61 -18.45 5.61
CA SER A 88 9.20 -18.09 5.83
C SER A 88 8.60 -17.14 4.79
N GLY A 89 9.29 -16.90 3.68
CA GLY A 89 8.90 -15.89 2.70
C GLY A 89 9.50 -14.52 2.98
N VAL A 90 9.13 -13.53 2.18
CA VAL A 90 9.64 -12.16 2.34
C VAL A 90 8.71 -11.35 3.25
N PHE A 91 9.30 -10.47 4.06
CA PHE A 91 8.56 -9.59 4.97
C PHE A 91 7.45 -8.79 4.26
N ALA A 92 7.64 -8.47 2.98
CA ALA A 92 6.65 -7.78 2.17
C ALA A 92 5.30 -8.54 2.06
N ASP A 93 5.33 -9.87 2.14
CA ASP A 93 4.12 -10.70 2.08
C ASP A 93 3.25 -10.58 3.33
N LEU A 94 3.82 -10.05 4.41
CA LEU A 94 3.13 -9.79 5.67
C LEU A 94 2.59 -8.37 5.77
N ILE A 95 2.85 -7.52 4.76
CA ILE A 95 2.43 -6.13 4.75
C ILE A 95 1.14 -5.98 3.96
N TYR A 96 0.11 -5.50 4.64
CA TYR A 96 -1.18 -5.18 4.03
C TYR A 96 -1.36 -3.66 3.93
N SER A 97 -1.87 -3.20 2.79
CA SER A 97 -2.28 -1.80 2.63
C SER A 97 -3.60 -1.55 3.36
N PRO A 98 -3.84 -0.37 3.95
CA PRO A 98 -5.17 -0.02 4.48
C PRO A 98 -6.27 -0.07 3.41
N GLU A 99 -5.92 0.07 2.13
CA GLU A 99 -6.83 -0.09 0.99
C GLU A 99 -7.30 -1.55 0.79
N SER A 100 -6.74 -2.51 1.55
CA SER A 100 -7.18 -3.92 1.56
C SER A 100 -8.50 -4.11 2.30
N TYR A 101 -8.85 -3.21 3.22
CA TYR A 101 -10.14 -3.23 3.91
C TYR A 101 -11.19 -2.53 3.09
N ARG A 102 -12.33 -3.18 2.93
CA ARG A 102 -13.42 -2.70 2.07
C ARG A 102 -14.76 -2.80 2.78
N LEU A 103 -15.70 -1.95 2.36
CA LEU A 103 -17.09 -2.08 2.76
C LEU A 103 -17.72 -3.30 2.08
N SER A 104 -18.64 -3.98 2.78
CA SER A 104 -19.29 -5.18 2.26
C SER A 104 -20.55 -4.85 1.45
N ASP A 105 -21.01 -5.82 0.65
CA ASP A 105 -22.31 -5.75 -0.05
C ASP A 105 -23.48 -5.63 0.93
N LYS A 106 -23.34 -6.20 2.14
CA LYS A 106 -24.38 -6.10 3.17
C LYS A 106 -24.62 -4.65 3.60
N LEU A 107 -23.57 -3.84 3.76
CA LEU A 107 -23.72 -2.43 4.05
C LEU A 107 -24.54 -1.72 2.97
N HIS A 108 -24.26 -1.98 1.70
CA HIS A 108 -24.97 -1.38 0.58
C HIS A 108 -26.42 -1.85 0.47
N THR A 109 -26.68 -3.08 0.89
CA THR A 109 -28.04 -3.62 0.95
C THR A 109 -28.86 -2.97 2.07
N ASP A 110 -28.28 -2.87 3.26
CA ASP A 110 -28.96 -2.32 4.45
C ASP A 110 -29.10 -0.79 4.36
N TYR A 111 -28.15 -0.11 3.69
CA TYR A 111 -28.09 1.35 3.56
C TYR A 111 -27.77 1.79 2.12
N PRO A 112 -28.68 1.66 1.16
CA PRO A 112 -28.42 2.00 -0.25
C PRO A 112 -27.95 3.44 -0.49
N TRP A 113 -28.34 4.38 0.39
CA TRP A 113 -27.94 5.79 0.33
C TRP A 113 -26.43 6.02 0.55
N VAL A 114 -25.72 5.05 1.10
CA VAL A 114 -24.26 5.14 1.39
C VAL A 114 -23.47 5.45 0.12
N VAL A 115 -23.87 4.91 -1.03
CA VAL A 115 -23.20 5.12 -2.32
C VAL A 115 -23.12 6.60 -2.70
N GLU A 116 -24.13 7.40 -2.36
CA GLU A 116 -24.16 8.82 -2.67
C GLU A 116 -23.12 9.65 -1.89
N ARG A 117 -22.70 9.15 -0.71
CA ARG A 117 -21.71 9.81 0.15
C ARG A 117 -20.27 9.33 -0.11
N LEU A 118 -20.11 8.23 -0.84
CA LEU A 118 -18.81 7.66 -1.16
C LEU A 118 -18.20 8.29 -2.41
N SER A 119 -16.94 8.03 -2.65
CA SER A 119 -16.24 8.56 -3.82
C SER A 119 -16.75 7.90 -5.11
N LYS A 120 -17.06 8.69 -6.12
CA LYS A 120 -17.55 8.20 -7.41
C LYS A 120 -16.57 7.16 -8.00
N GLY A 121 -17.08 6.01 -8.37
CA GLY A 121 -16.29 4.89 -8.89
C GLY A 121 -15.56 4.05 -7.82
N HIS A 122 -15.75 4.38 -6.53
CA HIS A 122 -15.10 3.72 -5.39
C HIS A 122 -16.11 3.44 -4.26
N PRO A 123 -17.21 2.71 -4.52
CA PRO A 123 -18.29 2.54 -3.55
C PRO A 123 -17.94 1.63 -2.37
N TYR A 124 -16.87 0.88 -2.45
CA TYR A 124 -16.45 -0.05 -1.39
C TYR A 124 -15.20 0.43 -0.63
N ASP A 125 -14.58 1.54 -1.04
CA ASP A 125 -13.31 1.97 -0.45
C ASP A 125 -13.52 2.61 0.92
N ILE A 126 -12.77 2.13 1.91
CA ILE A 126 -12.69 2.75 3.23
C ILE A 126 -11.58 3.81 3.19
N THR A 127 -11.99 5.07 3.07
CA THR A 127 -11.06 6.21 2.97
C THR A 127 -10.82 6.85 4.34
N THR A 128 -9.72 7.62 4.48
CA THR A 128 -9.36 8.28 5.76
C THR A 128 -10.42 9.22 6.32
N ASN A 129 -11.37 9.68 5.50
CA ASN A 129 -12.48 10.54 5.90
C ASN A 129 -13.83 9.79 5.96
N ILE A 130 -13.81 8.46 6.04
CA ILE A 130 -15.02 7.64 6.06
C ILE A 130 -15.93 7.99 7.24
N PHE A 131 -15.34 8.36 8.39
CA PHE A 131 -16.11 8.75 9.59
C PHE A 131 -16.90 10.05 9.39
N ASP A 132 -16.38 10.97 8.55
CA ASP A 132 -17.11 12.19 8.18
C ASP A 132 -18.22 11.91 7.17
N LYS A 133 -17.98 10.95 6.25
CA LYS A 133 -18.95 10.57 5.22
C LYS A 133 -20.10 9.73 5.78
N LEU A 134 -19.79 8.81 6.69
CA LEU A 134 -20.73 7.83 7.23
C LEU A 134 -20.78 7.84 8.76
N PRO A 135 -21.07 8.99 9.42
CA PRO A 135 -21.05 9.09 10.87
C PRO A 135 -22.11 8.21 11.54
N ASP A 136 -23.22 7.91 10.84
CA ASP A 136 -24.29 7.06 11.33
C ASP A 136 -23.92 5.58 11.32
N ILE A 137 -22.97 5.19 10.47
CA ILE A 137 -22.46 3.82 10.35
C ILE A 137 -21.25 3.61 11.27
N PHE A 138 -20.28 4.55 11.25
CA PHE A 138 -19.09 4.52 12.09
C PHE A 138 -19.35 5.32 13.38
N ARG A 139 -19.80 4.65 14.42
CA ARG A 139 -20.26 5.24 15.66
C ARG A 139 -19.16 5.46 16.67
N LYS A 140 -19.36 6.41 17.56
CA LYS A 140 -18.42 6.70 18.67
C LYS A 140 -18.44 5.59 19.73
N GLU A 141 -19.61 5.04 20.00
CA GLU A 141 -19.83 4.06 21.06
C GLU A 141 -20.18 2.71 20.48
N ARG A 142 -19.71 1.66 21.13
CA ARG A 142 -20.04 0.29 20.81
C ARG A 142 -21.49 -0.02 21.22
N LEU A 143 -22.22 -0.73 20.38
CA LEU A 143 -23.54 -1.25 20.75
C LEU A 143 -23.39 -2.57 21.49
N THR A 144 -24.07 -2.68 22.62
CA THR A 144 -24.09 -3.91 23.40
C THR A 144 -24.81 -5.02 22.61
N GLY A 145 -24.17 -6.19 22.53
CA GLY A 145 -24.74 -7.36 21.85
C GLY A 145 -24.54 -7.42 20.35
N GLU A 146 -23.88 -6.42 19.75
CA GLU A 146 -23.52 -6.42 18.34
C GLU A 146 -22.09 -6.94 18.15
N ASP A 147 -21.88 -7.67 17.04
CA ASP A 147 -20.53 -8.00 16.58
C ASP A 147 -19.98 -6.82 15.81
N GLU A 148 -18.99 -6.14 16.37
CA GLU A 148 -18.46 -4.89 15.87
C GLU A 148 -16.93 -4.89 15.83
N VAL A 149 -16.39 -4.29 14.79
CA VAL A 149 -14.97 -3.97 14.65
C VAL A 149 -14.73 -2.51 14.99
N ARG A 150 -13.54 -2.21 15.54
CA ARG A 150 -13.12 -0.87 15.90
C ARG A 150 -12.08 -0.36 14.93
N PHE A 151 -12.40 0.71 14.23
CA PHE A 151 -11.48 1.39 13.33
C PHE A 151 -10.80 2.58 13.99
N TYR A 152 -9.51 2.76 13.72
CA TYR A 152 -8.75 3.95 14.08
C TYR A 152 -8.56 4.81 12.83
N GLY A 153 -9.11 6.00 12.83
CA GLY A 153 -9.10 6.88 11.66
C GLY A 153 -9.23 8.35 12.04
N ARG A 154 -9.79 9.16 11.13
CA ARG A 154 -9.99 10.59 11.35
C ARG A 154 -11.47 10.96 11.28
N TYR A 155 -11.89 11.81 12.22
CA TYR A 155 -13.16 12.51 12.22
C TYR A 155 -12.89 14.00 12.45
N LYS A 156 -13.34 14.87 11.55
CA LYS A 156 -13.06 16.31 11.59
C LYS A 156 -11.57 16.62 11.77
N ASN A 157 -10.74 15.89 11.03
CA ASN A 157 -9.28 15.94 11.05
C ASN A 157 -8.59 15.50 12.37
N GLU A 158 -9.33 15.07 13.38
CA GLU A 158 -8.81 14.53 14.64
C GLU A 158 -8.78 13.00 14.60
N ARG A 159 -7.70 12.40 15.11
CA ARG A 159 -7.58 10.94 15.20
C ARG A 159 -8.47 10.41 16.30
N CYS A 160 -9.29 9.40 15.97
CA CYS A 160 -10.20 8.79 16.92
C CYS A 160 -10.55 7.35 16.52
N TYR A 161 -11.19 6.65 17.44
CA TYR A 161 -11.77 5.34 17.19
C TYR A 161 -13.26 5.45 16.85
N ARG A 162 -13.74 4.56 15.99
CA ARG A 162 -15.15 4.38 15.69
C ARG A 162 -15.48 2.90 15.57
N TRP A 163 -16.70 2.57 15.89
CA TRP A 163 -17.26 1.23 15.84
C TRP A 163 -18.17 1.07 14.64
N VAL A 164 -18.10 -0.09 14.00
CA VAL A 164 -18.95 -0.47 12.88
C VAL A 164 -19.25 -1.98 12.99
N LYS A 165 -20.44 -2.41 12.54
CA LYS A 165 -20.77 -3.84 12.49
C LYS A 165 -19.74 -4.58 11.65
N SER A 166 -19.28 -5.74 12.13
CA SER A 166 -18.30 -6.57 11.40
C SER A 166 -18.82 -6.99 10.03
N ASP A 167 -20.11 -7.29 9.90
CA ASP A 167 -20.78 -7.62 8.64
C ASP A 167 -20.72 -6.52 7.57
N TYR A 168 -20.46 -5.27 7.95
CA TYR A 168 -20.36 -4.14 7.03
C TYR A 168 -18.96 -3.97 6.45
N ILE A 169 -18.02 -4.79 6.92
CA ILE A 169 -16.65 -4.86 6.43
C ILE A 169 -16.45 -6.18 5.70
N GLU A 170 -15.86 -6.13 4.52
CA GLU A 170 -15.49 -7.34 3.78
C GLU A 170 -14.44 -8.13 4.59
N HIS A 171 -14.61 -9.46 4.64
CA HIS A 171 -13.69 -10.31 5.39
C HIS A 171 -12.25 -10.19 4.87
N HIS A 172 -11.32 -9.92 5.78
CA HIS A 172 -9.90 -9.85 5.46
C HIS A 172 -9.09 -10.75 6.41
N PRO A 173 -8.09 -11.51 5.92
CA PRO A 173 -7.36 -12.52 6.70
C PRO A 173 -6.65 -12.03 7.97
N ASN A 174 -6.40 -10.71 8.09
CA ASN A 174 -5.77 -10.16 9.30
C ASN A 174 -6.72 -9.32 10.15
N LEU A 175 -8.01 -9.25 9.82
CA LEU A 175 -8.99 -8.42 10.54
C LEU A 175 -9.04 -8.78 12.02
N ASP A 176 -9.03 -10.07 12.33
CA ASP A 176 -9.12 -10.66 13.67
C ASP A 176 -7.75 -11.03 14.28
N LYS A 177 -6.65 -10.53 13.71
CA LYS A 177 -5.28 -10.82 14.20
C LYS A 177 -4.64 -9.61 14.84
N TYR A 178 -3.67 -9.88 15.74
CA TYR A 178 -2.76 -8.83 16.18
C TYR A 178 -1.91 -8.33 15.01
N LYS A 179 -1.74 -7.03 14.92
CA LYS A 179 -1.04 -6.38 13.82
C LYS A 179 -0.26 -5.16 14.29
N VAL A 180 0.80 -4.82 13.59
CA VAL A 180 1.52 -3.56 13.78
C VAL A 180 1.08 -2.62 12.68
N ILE A 181 0.53 -1.47 13.08
CA ILE A 181 0.04 -0.43 12.19
C ILE A 181 1.12 0.63 12.06
N VAL A 182 1.62 0.81 10.84
CA VAL A 182 2.66 1.80 10.54
C VAL A 182 2.11 2.87 9.59
N PRO A 183 2.54 4.13 9.71
CA PRO A 183 2.15 5.17 8.76
C PRO A 183 2.60 4.82 7.33
N LYS A 184 1.74 5.07 6.35
CA LYS A 184 2.03 4.83 4.93
C LYS A 184 3.10 5.78 4.39
N SER A 185 3.19 6.98 4.94
CA SER A 185 4.15 8.00 4.54
C SER A 185 4.66 8.73 5.79
N ASN A 186 5.92 9.02 5.79
CA ASN A 186 6.62 9.63 6.93
C ASN A 186 7.37 10.91 6.55
N GLY A 187 6.85 11.69 5.64
CA GLY A 187 7.45 12.97 5.27
C GLY A 187 8.30 12.89 4.00
N SER A 188 9.56 13.33 4.08
CA SER A 188 10.42 13.50 2.89
C SER A 188 10.90 12.19 2.27
N GLY A 189 10.87 11.07 3.00
CA GLY A 189 11.46 9.81 2.58
C GLY A 189 12.99 9.83 2.56
N ALA A 190 13.60 10.75 3.29
CA ALA A 190 15.06 10.83 3.40
C ALA A 190 15.63 9.61 4.13
N ILE A 191 16.86 9.24 3.77
CA ILE A 191 17.59 8.15 4.45
C ILE A 191 17.77 8.51 5.93
N GLY A 192 17.43 7.57 6.82
CA GLY A 192 17.52 7.77 8.26
C GLY A 192 16.32 8.50 8.87
N GLU A 193 15.29 8.84 8.08
CA GLU A 193 14.04 9.34 8.59
C GLU A 193 13.35 8.27 9.45
N VAL A 194 13.01 8.63 10.68
CA VAL A 194 12.37 7.71 11.62
C VAL A 194 10.86 7.71 11.38
N LEU A 195 10.29 6.54 11.19
CA LEU A 195 8.84 6.38 11.13
C LEU A 195 8.19 6.90 12.41
N SER A 196 7.05 7.57 12.28
CA SER A 196 6.24 7.92 13.45
C SER A 196 5.91 6.65 14.23
N THR A 197 5.70 6.79 15.53
CA THR A 197 5.46 5.66 16.45
C THR A 197 4.39 4.72 15.89
N PRO A 198 4.72 3.45 15.65
CA PRO A 198 3.74 2.47 15.22
C PRO A 198 2.73 2.21 16.33
N LEU A 199 1.51 1.83 15.93
CA LEU A 199 0.46 1.40 16.85
C LEU A 199 0.37 -0.13 16.83
N ILE A 200 0.12 -0.71 18.00
CA ILE A 200 -0.25 -2.12 18.09
C ILE A 200 -1.76 -2.19 17.90
N GLY A 201 -2.20 -2.82 16.83
CA GLY A 201 -3.58 -3.15 16.57
C GLY A 201 -3.92 -4.50 17.21
N GLU A 202 -4.89 -4.50 18.10
CA GLU A 202 -5.51 -5.72 18.61
C GLU A 202 -6.41 -6.36 17.53
N PRO A 203 -6.82 -7.62 17.71
CA PRO A 203 -7.87 -8.18 16.87
C PRO A 203 -9.08 -7.26 16.77
N LEU A 204 -9.68 -7.14 15.59
CA LEU A 204 -10.82 -6.27 15.31
C LEU A 204 -10.56 -4.76 15.50
N ILE A 205 -9.30 -4.31 15.47
CA ILE A 205 -8.93 -2.89 15.40
C ILE A 205 -8.20 -2.63 14.08
N GLU A 206 -8.72 -1.69 13.29
CA GLU A 206 -8.18 -1.30 12.01
C GLU A 206 -7.78 0.17 11.98
N ASN A 207 -6.77 0.49 11.16
CA ASN A 207 -6.30 1.86 10.92
C ASN A 207 -6.69 2.31 9.51
N LEU A 208 -7.15 3.54 9.41
CA LEU A 208 -7.56 4.20 8.17
C LEU A 208 -6.56 5.25 7.72
#